data_f9366463d9ebcda295f9104fb889fb1f
#
_entry.id   f9366463d9ebcda295f9104fb889fb1f
#
_cell.length_a   1.000
_cell.length_b   1.000
_cell.length_c   1.000
_cell.angle_alpha   90.00
_cell.angle_beta   90.00
_cell.angle_gamma   90.00
#
_symmetry.space_group_name_H-M   'P 1'
#
loop_
_entity.id
_entity.type
_entity.pdbx_description
1 polymer ?
#
loop_
_entity_poly.entity_id
_entity_poly.type
_entity_poly.pdbx_seq_one_letter_code
_entity_poly.pdbx_strand_id
1 'polypeptide(L)'
;MSTDKSPDQAAPAAATPISRPRGGLRPAARFQKSPSSKQRDVRPGSTVLRAALADELVAAALALRDMLEGAHLDEAIDHYTHEMPVASARAVRNMAYDATRQYGLLSHIGGQLNRKPPVPLLGALQALGVAQLIDARRPVPVIIDQTVWAVNQLPEGVAHPAAAGFMNATLRRFVRERDALIPPNLPDEARYNHPGWWVTRVRQVWPGQWEAILAASLDRAPLSLRANRRLGGQDEAARRLEAAGIGFRRMGVDGLVLEQPMPVEQIPGFAEGLVSVQDLGAQCAAQLLDPQPGERILDACAAPGGKTAHLLEMADCEVWALDIDPGRASIIMNNLQRSRLPLLPQSGQTLPRGNGGTVDAEPATTVRAAFGTDATMVASDRAAGQGHWPVAADVPDTDDPAQPAVTPAVHWGARVMAADAADPDSWWDGQRFDRILLDAPCSASGIVRRHPDVLWHRQRRDIATFSGTQARLIEKLWPLLRPGGTLLYATCSIFPEEGEAVVSAFVSKHPDCQWQRDVRLTGWPGWPRNGQLLPTRDDRHEHDGFFYALLSRHR
;
A
#
# COMPACT_ATOMS: atom_id res chain seq x y z
N MET A 1 -34.19 60.28 15.60
CA MET A 1 -35.28 59.35 15.89
C MET A 1 -35.13 58.14 15.00
N SER A 2 -34.77 57.12 15.57
CA SER A 2 -35.15 55.73 15.64
C SER A 2 -34.25 54.83 14.77
N THR A 3 -33.36 54.22 15.36
CA THR A 3 -33.09 52.95 16.06
C THR A 3 -32.65 51.86 15.09
N ASP A 4 -31.37 51.73 15.13
CA ASP A 4 -30.53 50.64 14.68
C ASP A 4 -30.87 49.32 15.40
N LYS A 5 -31.01 48.23 14.71
CA LYS A 5 -30.96 46.86 15.26
C LYS A 5 -30.05 45.99 14.41
N SER A 6 -28.85 45.79 14.94
CA SER A 6 -27.95 44.73 14.52
C SER A 6 -28.57 43.33 14.72
N PRO A 7 -28.35 42.39 13.82
CA PRO A 7 -28.71 41.00 14.06
C PRO A 7 -27.58 40.24 14.79
N ASP A 8 -28.02 39.40 15.68
CA ASP A 8 -27.35 38.46 16.54
C ASP A 8 -26.14 37.73 15.93
N GLN A 9 -25.05 37.74 16.69
CA GLN A 9 -23.93 36.84 16.56
C GLN A 9 -24.35 35.46 17.09
N ALA A 10 -24.56 34.51 16.19
CA ALA A 10 -24.68 33.10 16.58
C ALA A 10 -23.31 32.58 17.04
N ALA A 11 -23.27 32.08 18.27
CA ALA A 11 -22.12 31.42 18.85
C ALA A 11 -21.76 30.15 18.05
N PRO A 12 -20.46 29.79 17.93
CA PRO A 12 -20.06 28.57 17.24
C PRO A 12 -20.55 27.33 17.99
N ALA A 13 -21.20 26.45 17.27
CA ALA A 13 -21.64 25.16 17.80
C ALA A 13 -20.45 24.37 18.36
N ALA A 14 -20.60 23.89 19.58
CA ALA A 14 -19.63 23.04 20.26
C ALA A 14 -19.34 21.79 19.42
N ALA A 15 -18.06 21.54 19.14
CA ALA A 15 -17.59 20.35 18.47
C ALA A 15 -18.03 19.09 19.23
N THR A 16 -18.76 18.21 18.55
CA THR A 16 -19.18 16.91 19.07
C THR A 16 -17.92 16.06 19.30
N PRO A 17 -17.74 15.46 20.48
CA PRO A 17 -16.60 14.60 20.74
C PRO A 17 -16.68 13.35 19.87
N ILE A 18 -15.55 13.01 19.22
CA ILE A 18 -15.35 11.81 18.43
C ILE A 18 -15.83 10.59 19.22
N SER A 19 -16.85 9.91 18.73
CA SER A 19 -17.40 8.71 19.34
C SER A 19 -16.31 7.63 19.39
N ARG A 20 -15.97 7.20 20.60
CA ARG A 20 -15.13 6.02 20.86
C ARG A 20 -15.76 4.80 20.19
N PRO A 21 -14.97 3.85 19.65
CA PRO A 21 -15.52 2.55 19.30
C PRO A 21 -16.16 1.95 20.54
N ARG A 22 -17.43 1.62 20.46
CA ARG A 22 -18.20 0.99 21.52
C ARG A 22 -17.82 -0.48 21.65
N GLY A 23 -16.66 -0.75 22.24
CA GLY A 23 -16.37 -2.03 22.88
C GLY A 23 -16.66 -1.87 24.36
N GLY A 24 -17.84 -2.28 24.81
CA GLY A 24 -18.21 -2.25 26.20
C GLY A 24 -17.28 -3.15 27.01
N LEU A 25 -16.36 -2.56 27.76
CA LEU A 25 -15.57 -3.24 28.76
C LEU A 25 -16.48 -3.63 29.92
N ARG A 26 -16.63 -4.92 30.16
CA ARG A 26 -17.23 -5.43 31.39
C ARG A 26 -16.33 -5.01 32.58
N PRO A 27 -16.92 -4.61 33.74
CA PRO A 27 -16.14 -4.23 34.91
C PRO A 27 -15.27 -5.40 35.36
N ALA A 28 -14.04 -5.09 35.78
CA ALA A 28 -13.05 -6.03 36.25
C ALA A 28 -13.60 -6.89 37.40
N ALA A 29 -13.62 -8.20 37.22
CA ALA A 29 -13.95 -9.14 38.26
C ALA A 29 -12.93 -9.01 39.41
N ARG A 30 -13.40 -8.90 40.63
CA ARG A 30 -12.58 -8.87 41.86
C ARG A 30 -11.70 -10.13 41.90
N PHE A 31 -10.40 -9.93 41.96
CA PHE A 31 -9.42 -10.99 42.14
C PHE A 31 -9.59 -11.66 43.51
N GLN A 32 -10.04 -12.92 43.51
CA GLN A 32 -9.87 -13.82 44.65
C GLN A 32 -8.46 -14.40 44.63
N LYS A 33 -7.77 -14.38 45.77
CA LYS A 33 -6.45 -15.00 45.92
C LYS A 33 -6.54 -16.49 45.63
N SER A 34 -5.76 -16.99 44.67
CA SER A 34 -5.62 -18.40 44.33
C SER A 34 -4.77 -19.13 45.38
N PRO A 35 -5.12 -20.36 45.77
CA PRO A 35 -4.28 -21.17 46.65
C PRO A 35 -3.09 -21.77 45.90
N SER A 36 -2.08 -22.11 46.70
CA SER A 36 -0.75 -22.62 46.35
C SER A 36 -0.69 -23.76 45.30
N SER A 37 0.44 -23.72 44.58
CA SER A 37 0.99 -24.71 43.63
C SER A 37 0.60 -26.16 43.89
N LYS A 38 -0.35 -26.66 43.10
CA LYS A 38 -0.46 -28.09 42.75
C LYS A 38 -0.28 -28.23 41.25
N GLN A 39 0.60 -29.11 40.83
CA GLN A 39 0.78 -29.52 39.45
C GLN A 39 -0.57 -29.73 38.78
N ARG A 40 -0.86 -28.90 37.76
CA ARG A 40 -2.06 -29.07 36.93
C ARG A 40 -1.67 -29.94 35.73
N ASP A 41 -2.36 -31.03 35.56
CA ASP A 41 -2.36 -31.81 34.34
C ASP A 41 -2.62 -30.92 33.13
N VAL A 42 -1.64 -30.78 32.26
CA VAL A 42 -1.71 -30.01 31.02
C VAL A 42 -2.38 -30.88 29.98
N ARG A 43 -3.59 -30.53 29.56
CA ARG A 43 -4.28 -31.16 28.42
C ARG A 43 -3.41 -31.04 27.17
N PRO A 44 -3.18 -32.10 26.37
CA PRO A 44 -2.26 -32.09 25.22
C PRO A 44 -2.51 -30.99 24.16
N GLY A 45 -3.74 -30.55 24.00
CA GLY A 45 -4.10 -29.48 23.01
C GLY A 45 -3.69 -28.07 23.41
N SER A 46 -3.33 -27.80 24.69
CA SER A 46 -2.98 -26.45 25.15
C SER A 46 -1.52 -26.08 24.90
N THR A 47 -0.65 -27.04 24.72
CA THR A 47 0.80 -26.86 24.56
C THR A 47 1.14 -26.42 23.13
N VAL A 48 0.47 -26.96 22.11
CA VAL A 48 0.67 -26.62 20.70
C VAL A 48 0.18 -25.18 20.40
N LEU A 49 -0.99 -24.80 20.95
CA LEU A 49 -1.51 -23.43 20.82
C LEU A 49 -0.67 -22.39 21.58
N ARG A 50 0.00 -22.81 22.67
CA ARG A 50 0.91 -21.95 23.43
C ARG A 50 2.19 -21.63 22.66
N ALA A 51 2.80 -22.61 22.00
CA ALA A 51 3.99 -22.42 21.20
C ALA A 51 3.74 -21.46 20.02
N ALA A 52 2.62 -21.63 19.30
CA ALA A 52 2.32 -20.84 18.12
C ALA A 52 2.25 -19.31 18.38
N LEU A 53 1.59 -18.85 19.45
CA LEU A 53 1.50 -17.42 19.74
C LEU A 53 2.85 -16.81 20.15
N ALA A 54 3.67 -17.53 20.90
CA ALA A 54 5.00 -17.05 21.29
C ALA A 54 5.90 -16.90 20.05
N ASP A 55 5.88 -17.89 19.14
CA ASP A 55 6.64 -17.86 17.90
C ASP A 55 6.17 -16.68 16.99
N GLU A 56 4.85 -16.48 16.89
CA GLU A 56 4.26 -15.34 16.18
C GLU A 56 4.70 -13.99 16.78
N LEU A 57 4.74 -13.87 18.12
CA LEU A 57 5.21 -12.67 18.81
C LEU A 57 6.70 -12.42 18.58
N VAL A 58 7.54 -13.46 18.53
CA VAL A 58 8.97 -13.33 18.23
C VAL A 58 9.17 -12.80 16.81
N ALA A 59 8.53 -13.43 15.82
CA ALA A 59 8.63 -13.01 14.42
C ALA A 59 8.13 -11.58 14.23
N ALA A 60 6.98 -11.22 14.84
CA ALA A 60 6.46 -9.86 14.80
C ALA A 60 7.38 -8.84 15.49
N ALA A 61 8.06 -9.22 16.60
CA ALA A 61 8.99 -8.33 17.29
C ALA A 61 10.26 -8.08 16.48
N LEU A 62 10.77 -9.12 15.80
CA LEU A 62 11.90 -9.00 14.89
C LEU A 62 11.55 -8.07 13.71
N ALA A 63 10.40 -8.27 13.07
CA ALA A 63 9.93 -7.42 11.99
C ALA A 63 9.69 -5.96 12.43
N LEU A 64 9.10 -5.75 13.60
CA LEU A 64 8.86 -4.40 14.14
C LEU A 64 10.19 -3.71 14.49
N ARG A 65 11.18 -4.42 15.04
CA ARG A 65 12.52 -3.88 15.30
C ARG A 65 13.19 -3.44 13.99
N ASP A 66 13.23 -4.32 12.98
CA ASP A 66 13.87 -4.04 11.69
C ASP A 66 13.19 -2.87 10.99
N MET A 67 11.87 -2.79 11.07
CA MET A 67 11.11 -1.63 10.58
C MET A 67 11.54 -0.35 11.31
N LEU A 68 11.66 -0.36 12.62
CA LEU A 68 12.12 0.81 13.38
C LEU A 68 13.58 1.19 13.10
N GLU A 69 14.38 0.25 12.61
CA GLU A 69 15.76 0.45 12.15
C GLU A 69 15.85 0.85 10.66
N GLY A 70 14.71 0.94 9.95
CA GLY A 70 14.61 1.49 8.58
C GLY A 70 14.28 0.49 7.49
N ALA A 71 14.08 -0.79 7.79
CA ALA A 71 13.61 -1.78 6.81
C ALA A 71 12.12 -1.57 6.47
N HIS A 72 11.73 -1.88 5.24
CA HIS A 72 10.30 -1.91 4.89
C HIS A 72 9.57 -2.99 5.68
N LEU A 73 8.39 -2.62 6.23
CA LEU A 73 7.64 -3.53 7.12
C LEU A 73 7.27 -4.85 6.44
N ASP A 74 6.82 -4.80 5.18
CA ASP A 74 6.47 -6.00 4.42
C ASP A 74 7.66 -6.93 4.20
N GLU A 75 8.81 -6.39 3.81
CA GLU A 75 10.05 -7.16 3.62
C GLU A 75 10.52 -7.80 4.92
N ALA A 76 10.46 -7.05 6.03
CA ALA A 76 10.82 -7.58 7.33
C ALA A 76 9.86 -8.70 7.78
N ILE A 77 8.54 -8.54 7.59
CA ILE A 77 7.57 -9.59 7.90
C ILE A 77 7.84 -10.84 7.06
N ASP A 78 8.01 -10.68 5.76
CA ASP A 78 8.24 -11.77 4.83
C ASP A 78 9.52 -12.55 5.17
N HIS A 79 10.58 -11.84 5.55
CA HIS A 79 11.83 -12.45 5.99
C HIS A 79 11.65 -13.39 7.19
N TYR A 80 10.84 -13.00 8.18
CA TYR A 80 10.66 -13.80 9.39
C TYR A 80 9.49 -14.79 9.33
N THR A 81 8.70 -14.78 8.24
CA THR A 81 7.52 -15.65 8.13
C THR A 81 7.59 -16.67 7.00
N HIS A 82 8.66 -16.66 6.17
CA HIS A 82 8.75 -17.48 4.95
C HIS A 82 8.64 -18.99 5.18
N GLU A 83 9.04 -19.48 6.37
CA GLU A 83 8.93 -20.90 6.78
C GLU A 83 7.73 -21.17 7.69
N MET A 84 6.96 -20.13 8.05
CA MET A 84 5.83 -20.29 8.96
C MET A 84 4.58 -20.80 8.24
N PRO A 85 3.69 -21.52 8.95
CA PRO A 85 2.36 -21.82 8.41
C PRO A 85 1.62 -20.53 8.01
N VAL A 86 0.84 -20.58 6.92
CA VAL A 86 0.11 -19.43 6.37
C VAL A 86 -0.72 -18.68 7.42
N ALA A 87 -1.39 -19.44 8.32
CA ALA A 87 -2.18 -18.83 9.39
C ALA A 87 -1.33 -18.01 10.37
N SER A 88 -0.15 -18.53 10.75
CA SER A 88 0.79 -17.82 11.63
C SER A 88 1.43 -16.64 10.94
N ALA A 89 1.82 -16.75 9.67
CA ALA A 89 2.33 -15.62 8.89
C ALA A 89 1.31 -14.47 8.81
N ARG A 90 0.03 -14.79 8.63
CA ARG A 90 -1.07 -13.79 8.69
C ARG A 90 -1.21 -13.16 10.08
N ALA A 91 -1.08 -13.97 11.14
CA ALA A 91 -1.15 -13.45 12.51
C ALA A 91 0.02 -12.49 12.80
N VAL A 92 1.24 -12.85 12.39
CA VAL A 92 2.44 -12.01 12.48
C VAL A 92 2.22 -10.68 11.74
N ARG A 93 1.76 -10.74 10.49
CA ARG A 93 1.47 -9.55 9.68
C ARG A 93 0.46 -8.64 10.37
N ASN A 94 -0.65 -9.16 10.85
CA ASN A 94 -1.66 -8.38 11.55
C ASN A 94 -1.09 -7.73 12.82
N MET A 95 -0.33 -8.47 13.64
CA MET A 95 0.27 -7.93 14.87
C MET A 95 1.30 -6.84 14.58
N ALA A 96 2.16 -7.04 13.58
CA ALA A 96 3.18 -6.05 13.20
C ALA A 96 2.55 -4.77 12.65
N TYR A 97 1.58 -4.88 11.75
CA TYR A 97 0.85 -3.73 11.20
C TYR A 97 0.04 -2.98 12.26
N ASP A 98 -0.70 -3.69 13.13
CA ASP A 98 -1.50 -3.07 14.19
C ASP A 98 -0.58 -2.36 15.21
N ALA A 99 0.58 -2.94 15.54
CA ALA A 99 1.58 -2.30 16.40
C ALA A 99 2.22 -1.07 15.73
N THR A 100 2.54 -1.14 14.44
CA THR A 100 3.09 0.00 13.68
C THR A 100 2.10 1.16 13.61
N ARG A 101 0.80 0.90 13.37
CA ARG A 101 -0.26 1.92 13.39
C ARG A 101 -0.46 2.57 14.75
N GLN A 102 -0.14 1.86 15.83
CA GLN A 102 -0.28 2.33 17.21
C GLN A 102 1.05 2.74 17.84
N TYR A 103 2.14 2.78 17.08
CA TYR A 103 3.48 2.90 17.65
C TYR A 103 3.71 4.19 18.43
N GLY A 104 3.07 5.29 18.08
CA GLY A 104 3.12 6.53 18.85
C GLY A 104 2.62 6.35 20.30
N LEU A 105 1.47 5.68 20.46
CA LEU A 105 0.93 5.33 21.78
C LEU A 105 1.79 4.29 22.50
N LEU A 106 2.22 3.25 21.78
CA LEU A 106 3.04 2.18 22.38
C LEU A 106 4.39 2.70 22.86
N SER A 107 5.04 3.59 22.09
CA SER A 107 6.29 4.25 22.45
C SER A 107 6.10 5.13 23.71
N HIS A 108 5.01 5.91 23.77
CA HIS A 108 4.67 6.72 24.93
C HIS A 108 4.48 5.86 26.19
N ILE A 109 3.71 4.77 26.11
CA ILE A 109 3.50 3.83 27.22
C ILE A 109 4.84 3.19 27.64
N GLY A 110 5.66 2.75 26.67
CA GLY A 110 6.98 2.21 26.92
C GLY A 110 7.88 3.17 27.69
N GLY A 111 7.87 4.46 27.32
CA GLY A 111 8.60 5.51 28.02
C GLY A 111 8.18 5.70 29.49
N GLN A 112 6.90 5.47 29.81
CA GLN A 112 6.39 5.56 31.19
C GLN A 112 6.62 4.25 31.99
N LEU A 113 6.56 3.10 31.33
CA LEU A 113 6.79 1.81 31.97
C LEU A 113 8.27 1.61 32.34
N ASN A 114 9.19 2.16 31.56
CA ASN A 114 10.61 1.87 31.63
C ASN A 114 11.40 3.07 32.19
N ARG A 115 12.21 2.84 33.22
CA ARG A 115 13.17 3.85 33.72
C ARG A 115 14.31 4.12 32.75
N LYS A 116 14.71 3.09 31.99
CA LYS A 116 15.70 3.14 30.91
C LYS A 116 15.13 2.37 29.72
N PRO A 117 15.34 2.83 28.48
CA PRO A 117 14.92 2.08 27.30
C PRO A 117 15.51 0.66 27.34
N PRO A 118 14.71 -0.38 27.09
CA PRO A 118 15.23 -1.73 26.89
C PRO A 118 16.01 -1.80 25.56
N VAL A 119 16.75 -2.88 25.33
CA VAL A 119 17.34 -3.14 24.01
C VAL A 119 16.24 -3.19 22.95
N PRO A 120 16.51 -2.74 21.70
CA PRO A 120 15.47 -2.53 20.69
C PRO A 120 14.50 -3.70 20.51
N LEU A 121 15.01 -4.93 20.40
CA LEU A 121 14.17 -6.12 20.21
C LEU A 121 13.27 -6.42 21.42
N LEU A 122 13.78 -6.23 22.65
CA LEU A 122 12.95 -6.41 23.85
C LEU A 122 11.89 -5.30 23.96
N GLY A 123 12.21 -4.09 23.50
CA GLY A 123 11.28 -2.99 23.41
C GLY A 123 10.17 -3.25 22.37
N ALA A 124 10.51 -3.80 21.22
CA ALA A 124 9.55 -4.19 20.20
C ALA A 124 8.60 -5.30 20.71
N LEU A 125 9.14 -6.32 21.38
CA LEU A 125 8.30 -7.38 21.99
C LEU A 125 7.39 -6.82 23.10
N GLN A 126 7.88 -5.87 23.92
CA GLN A 126 7.07 -5.19 24.92
C GLN A 126 5.92 -4.41 24.26
N ALA A 127 6.21 -3.66 23.20
CA ALA A 127 5.21 -2.90 22.45
C ALA A 127 4.12 -3.82 21.89
N LEU A 128 4.49 -4.95 21.30
CA LEU A 128 3.52 -5.97 20.82
C LEU A 128 2.68 -6.54 21.97
N GLY A 129 3.29 -6.90 23.10
CA GLY A 129 2.56 -7.37 24.28
C GLY A 129 1.55 -6.34 24.77
N VAL A 130 1.94 -5.07 24.83
CA VAL A 130 1.04 -3.96 25.22
C VAL A 130 -0.06 -3.77 24.17
N ALA A 131 0.25 -3.82 22.86
CA ALA A 131 -0.75 -3.74 21.79
C ALA A 131 -1.81 -4.84 21.92
N GLN A 132 -1.40 -6.09 22.17
CA GLN A 132 -2.33 -7.21 22.38
C GLN A 132 -3.19 -7.01 23.66
N LEU A 133 -2.65 -6.39 24.70
CA LEU A 133 -3.41 -6.05 25.93
C LEU A 133 -4.40 -4.89 25.70
N ILE A 134 -4.08 -3.95 24.81
CA ILE A 134 -5.00 -2.89 24.39
C ILE A 134 -6.16 -3.47 23.60
N ASP A 135 -5.85 -4.34 22.62
CA ASP A 135 -6.80 -4.94 21.68
C ASP A 135 -7.76 -5.94 22.36
N ALA A 136 -7.30 -6.56 23.44
CA ALA A 136 -8.08 -7.45 24.32
C ALA A 136 -8.78 -8.64 23.59
N ARG A 137 -8.29 -9.07 22.44
CA ARG A 137 -8.85 -10.20 21.68
C ARG A 137 -8.59 -11.55 22.35
N ARG A 138 -7.62 -11.61 23.27
CA ARG A 138 -7.23 -12.79 24.04
C ARG A 138 -7.28 -12.49 25.53
N PRO A 139 -7.47 -13.50 26.40
CA PRO A 139 -7.41 -13.31 27.84
C PRO A 139 -6.05 -12.74 28.30
N VAL A 140 -6.09 -11.72 29.16
CA VAL A 140 -4.91 -11.03 29.71
C VAL A 140 -3.83 -12.00 30.23
N PRO A 141 -4.14 -13.07 31.03
CA PRO A 141 -3.12 -13.99 31.48
C PRO A 141 -2.41 -14.72 30.35
N VAL A 142 -3.12 -15.05 29.25
CA VAL A 142 -2.55 -15.72 28.07
C VAL A 142 -1.57 -14.80 27.37
N ILE A 143 -1.95 -13.52 27.15
CA ILE A 143 -1.08 -12.54 26.49
C ILE A 143 0.23 -12.38 27.29
N ILE A 144 0.13 -12.18 28.62
CA ILE A 144 1.31 -12.01 29.46
C ILE A 144 2.18 -13.25 29.45
N ASP A 145 1.60 -14.44 29.64
CA ASP A 145 2.31 -15.73 29.68
C ASP A 145 3.07 -15.97 28.36
N GLN A 146 2.41 -15.76 27.23
CA GLN A 146 3.01 -15.97 25.90
C GLN A 146 4.07 -14.93 25.55
N THR A 147 3.87 -13.65 25.93
CA THR A 147 4.88 -12.62 25.71
C THR A 147 6.13 -12.87 26.58
N VAL A 148 5.95 -13.32 27.82
CA VAL A 148 7.07 -13.70 28.70
C VAL A 148 7.77 -14.97 28.17
N TRP A 149 7.02 -15.93 27.64
CA TRP A 149 7.60 -17.13 27.02
C TRP A 149 8.41 -16.78 25.76
N ALA A 150 7.92 -15.86 24.95
CA ALA A 150 8.60 -15.36 23.75
C ALA A 150 9.99 -14.77 24.05
N VAL A 151 10.21 -14.16 25.24
CA VAL A 151 11.54 -13.67 25.66
C VAL A 151 12.59 -14.77 25.62
N ASN A 152 12.24 -16.00 26.00
CA ASN A 152 13.19 -17.13 26.05
C ASN A 152 13.55 -17.65 24.65
N GLN A 153 12.83 -17.26 23.63
CA GLN A 153 13.06 -17.65 22.23
C GLN A 153 13.81 -16.56 21.44
N LEU A 154 14.08 -15.40 22.07
CA LEU A 154 14.87 -14.34 21.44
C LEU A 154 16.33 -14.78 21.28
N PRO A 155 17.09 -14.17 20.34
CA PRO A 155 18.51 -14.46 20.16
C PRO A 155 19.33 -14.34 21.43
N GLU A 156 20.45 -15.08 21.50
CA GLU A 156 21.42 -15.00 22.59
C GLU A 156 21.84 -13.54 22.88
N GLY A 157 21.95 -13.19 24.17
CA GLY A 157 22.23 -11.83 24.60
C GLY A 157 20.98 -10.98 24.89
N VAL A 158 19.82 -11.33 24.32
CA VAL A 158 18.51 -10.76 24.68
C VAL A 158 17.70 -11.72 25.54
N ALA A 159 17.72 -13.02 25.23
CA ALA A 159 17.11 -14.10 26.02
C ALA A 159 17.85 -14.24 27.34
N HIS A 160 17.28 -13.69 28.42
CA HIS A 160 17.87 -13.69 29.77
C HIS A 160 16.77 -13.76 30.84
N PRO A 161 16.94 -14.50 31.95
CA PRO A 161 15.94 -14.60 33.00
C PRO A 161 15.47 -13.24 33.55
N ALA A 162 16.38 -12.26 33.65
CA ALA A 162 16.02 -10.92 34.04
C ALA A 162 15.13 -10.20 32.99
N ALA A 163 15.30 -10.50 31.69
CA ALA A 163 14.45 -9.95 30.62
C ALA A 163 13.01 -10.52 30.72
N ALA A 164 12.86 -11.82 31.00
CA ALA A 164 11.55 -12.42 31.26
C ALA A 164 10.87 -11.83 32.51
N GLY A 165 11.62 -11.64 33.59
CA GLY A 165 11.14 -10.94 34.79
C GLY A 165 10.72 -9.51 34.53
N PHE A 166 11.51 -8.75 33.77
CA PHE A 166 11.20 -7.40 33.32
C PHE A 166 9.91 -7.37 32.48
N MET A 167 9.76 -8.26 31.49
CA MET A 167 8.58 -8.35 30.63
C MET A 167 7.32 -8.60 31.47
N ASN A 168 7.35 -9.62 32.35
CA ASN A 168 6.23 -9.93 33.23
C ASN A 168 5.85 -8.73 34.14
N ALA A 169 6.84 -8.07 34.72
CA ALA A 169 6.61 -6.93 35.62
C ALA A 169 5.98 -5.74 34.89
N THR A 170 6.49 -5.39 33.70
CA THR A 170 6.02 -4.23 32.92
C THR A 170 4.63 -4.47 32.34
N LEU A 171 4.33 -5.65 31.80
CA LEU A 171 3.00 -5.98 31.29
C LEU A 171 1.95 -6.03 32.40
N ARG A 172 2.28 -6.59 33.59
CA ARG A 172 1.39 -6.55 34.75
C ARG A 172 1.20 -5.13 35.29
N ARG A 173 2.25 -4.29 35.24
CA ARG A 173 2.14 -2.87 35.59
C ARG A 173 1.20 -2.15 34.62
N PHE A 174 1.33 -2.38 33.31
CA PHE A 174 0.42 -1.83 32.32
C PHE A 174 -1.05 -2.17 32.63
N VAL A 175 -1.34 -3.45 32.95
CA VAL A 175 -2.71 -3.87 33.27
C VAL A 175 -3.26 -3.17 34.51
N ARG A 176 -2.44 -2.95 35.56
CA ARG A 176 -2.87 -2.27 36.79
C ARG A 176 -3.05 -0.76 36.61
N GLU A 177 -2.19 -0.15 35.79
CA GLU A 177 -2.06 1.32 35.69
C GLU A 177 -2.56 1.84 34.34
N ARG A 178 -3.36 1.05 33.62
CA ARG A 178 -3.80 1.33 32.24
C ARG A 178 -4.39 2.74 32.09
N ASP A 179 -5.30 3.14 32.97
CA ASP A 179 -6.00 4.43 32.87
C ASP A 179 -5.05 5.62 33.17
N ALA A 180 -4.02 5.40 33.99
CA ALA A 180 -2.98 6.40 34.25
C ALA A 180 -1.98 6.51 33.09
N LEU A 181 -1.69 5.37 32.38
CA LEU A 181 -0.78 5.32 31.25
C LEU A 181 -1.43 5.79 29.95
N ILE A 182 -2.76 5.77 29.87
CA ILE A 182 -3.54 6.22 28.71
C ILE A 182 -4.57 7.27 29.16
N PRO A 183 -4.11 8.42 29.66
CA PRO A 183 -5.02 9.48 30.10
C PRO A 183 -5.70 10.17 28.90
N PRO A 184 -6.83 10.88 29.10
CA PRO A 184 -7.54 11.59 28.05
C PRO A 184 -6.70 12.68 27.32
N ASN A 185 -5.69 13.23 28.00
CA ASN A 185 -4.83 14.32 27.52
C ASN A 185 -3.45 13.84 27.07
N LEU A 186 -3.40 12.79 26.26
CA LEU A 186 -2.17 12.29 25.64
C LEU A 186 -1.47 13.36 24.79
N PRO A 187 -0.12 13.35 24.72
CA PRO A 187 0.63 14.12 23.73
C PRO A 187 0.16 13.78 22.31
N ASP A 188 0.25 14.74 21.38
CA ASP A 188 -0.22 14.60 20.01
C ASP A 188 0.32 13.34 19.32
N GLU A 189 1.61 13.03 19.52
CA GLU A 189 2.24 11.82 18.94
C GLU A 189 1.58 10.51 19.39
N ALA A 190 1.28 10.41 20.66
CA ALA A 190 0.60 9.24 21.23
C ALA A 190 -0.91 9.24 20.92
N ARG A 191 -1.54 10.43 20.89
CA ARG A 191 -2.98 10.59 20.63
C ARG A 191 -3.33 10.24 19.19
N TYR A 192 -2.53 10.71 18.23
CA TYR A 192 -2.77 10.55 16.79
C TYR A 192 -1.92 9.45 16.18
N ASN A 193 -1.00 8.82 16.94
CA ASN A 193 -0.07 7.79 16.44
C ASN A 193 0.75 8.24 15.22
N HIS A 194 1.19 9.51 15.23
CA HIS A 194 2.03 10.10 14.19
C HIS A 194 3.20 10.83 14.84
N PRO A 195 4.38 10.90 14.20
CA PRO A 195 5.48 11.72 14.71
C PRO A 195 5.06 13.18 14.92
N GLY A 196 5.53 13.83 15.97
CA GLY A 196 5.11 15.19 16.34
C GLY A 196 5.30 16.23 15.22
N TRP A 197 6.40 16.11 14.44
CA TRP A 197 6.63 16.98 13.29
C TRP A 197 5.56 16.79 12.19
N TRP A 198 5.07 15.55 12.01
CA TRP A 198 4.03 15.21 11.03
C TRP A 198 2.69 15.82 11.43
N VAL A 199 2.26 15.61 12.67
CA VAL A 199 1.03 16.23 13.21
C VAL A 199 1.06 17.75 13.04
N THR A 200 2.18 18.37 13.41
CA THR A 200 2.37 19.82 13.27
C THR A 200 2.26 20.25 11.81
N ARG A 201 2.89 19.51 10.88
CA ARG A 201 2.87 19.85 9.45
C ARG A 201 1.49 19.69 8.84
N VAL A 202 0.79 18.56 9.09
CA VAL A 202 -0.57 18.35 8.57
C VAL A 202 -1.53 19.42 9.09
N ARG A 203 -1.44 19.78 10.38
CA ARG A 203 -2.23 20.86 10.98
C ARG A 203 -1.99 22.23 10.32
N GLN A 204 -0.74 22.53 9.96
CA GLN A 204 -0.38 23.78 9.26
C GLN A 204 -0.92 23.83 7.84
N VAL A 205 -0.84 22.72 7.13
CA VAL A 205 -1.20 22.65 5.70
C VAL A 205 -2.72 22.50 5.50
N TRP A 206 -3.38 21.75 6.36
CA TRP A 206 -4.80 21.40 6.28
C TRP A 206 -5.56 21.78 7.55
N PRO A 207 -5.60 23.06 7.97
CA PRO A 207 -6.11 23.49 9.28
C PRO A 207 -7.56 23.05 9.54
N GLY A 208 -8.40 22.95 8.50
CA GLY A 208 -9.80 22.52 8.63
C GLY A 208 -10.02 20.99 8.57
N GLN A 209 -9.01 20.19 8.20
CA GLN A 209 -9.18 18.76 7.90
C GLN A 209 -8.12 17.87 8.57
N TRP A 210 -7.16 18.44 9.27
CA TRP A 210 -5.98 17.73 9.78
C TRP A 210 -6.33 16.52 10.66
N GLU A 211 -7.34 16.62 11.54
CA GLU A 211 -7.75 15.50 12.40
C GLU A 211 -8.37 14.36 11.59
N ALA A 212 -9.18 14.69 10.58
CA ALA A 212 -9.78 13.70 9.70
C ALA A 212 -8.72 12.98 8.85
N ILE A 213 -7.71 13.71 8.35
CA ILE A 213 -6.58 13.15 7.60
C ILE A 213 -5.78 12.18 8.47
N LEU A 214 -5.38 12.60 9.69
CA LEU A 214 -4.63 11.73 10.61
C LEU A 214 -5.45 10.49 11.00
N ALA A 215 -6.74 10.67 11.26
CA ALA A 215 -7.62 9.56 11.61
C ALA A 215 -7.77 8.55 10.45
N ALA A 216 -7.97 9.03 9.21
CA ALA A 216 -8.06 8.17 8.03
C ALA A 216 -6.76 7.40 7.75
N SER A 217 -5.61 7.99 8.07
CA SER A 217 -4.29 7.37 7.89
C SER A 217 -4.05 6.15 8.79
N LEU A 218 -4.79 6.01 9.88
CA LEU A 218 -4.65 4.90 10.84
C LEU A 218 -5.65 3.76 10.57
N ASP A 219 -6.63 3.98 9.71
CA ASP A 219 -7.59 2.94 9.35
C ASP A 219 -6.93 1.84 8.50
N ARG A 220 -7.57 0.69 8.44
CA ARG A 220 -7.23 -0.31 7.43
C ARG A 220 -7.66 0.21 6.07
N ALA A 221 -6.76 0.12 5.11
CA ALA A 221 -7.07 0.50 3.74
C ALA A 221 -8.19 -0.39 3.17
N PRO A 222 -9.13 0.18 2.40
CA PRO A 222 -10.11 -0.61 1.68
C PRO A 222 -9.43 -1.48 0.63
N LEU A 223 -9.96 -2.67 0.39
CA LEU A 223 -9.51 -3.51 -0.71
C LEU A 223 -10.21 -3.07 -1.98
N SER A 224 -9.54 -2.17 -2.71
CA SER A 224 -10.02 -1.60 -3.97
C SER A 224 -9.43 -2.36 -5.14
N LEU A 225 -10.28 -2.72 -6.09
CA LEU A 225 -9.92 -3.41 -7.32
C LEU A 225 -10.14 -2.48 -8.52
N ARG A 226 -9.30 -2.62 -9.54
CA ARG A 226 -9.54 -2.08 -10.88
C ARG A 226 -9.87 -3.25 -11.80
N ALA A 227 -10.96 -3.14 -12.54
CA ALA A 227 -11.39 -4.11 -13.52
C ALA A 227 -10.73 -3.85 -14.87
N ASN A 228 -10.17 -4.89 -15.49
CA ASN A 228 -9.51 -4.84 -16.79
C ASN A 228 -10.55 -4.73 -17.92
N ARG A 229 -10.61 -3.58 -18.58
CA ARG A 229 -11.57 -3.30 -19.67
C ARG A 229 -11.46 -4.30 -20.83
N ARG A 230 -10.26 -4.82 -21.11
CA ARG A 230 -10.03 -5.78 -22.20
C ARG A 230 -10.56 -7.18 -21.90
N LEU A 231 -10.86 -7.47 -20.64
CA LEU A 231 -11.37 -8.77 -20.21
C LEU A 231 -12.84 -8.71 -19.73
N GLY A 232 -13.58 -7.69 -20.16
CA GLY A 232 -14.99 -7.50 -19.84
C GLY A 232 -15.28 -6.42 -18.79
N GLY A 233 -14.24 -5.77 -18.26
CA GLY A 233 -14.36 -4.59 -17.41
C GLY A 233 -15.12 -4.81 -16.10
N GLN A 234 -15.68 -3.71 -15.59
CA GLN A 234 -16.37 -3.68 -14.29
C GLN A 234 -17.57 -4.65 -14.21
N ASP A 235 -18.31 -4.83 -15.32
CA ASP A 235 -19.49 -5.69 -15.33
C ASP A 235 -19.13 -7.17 -15.21
N GLU A 236 -18.09 -7.64 -15.91
CA GLU A 236 -17.60 -9.01 -15.80
C GLU A 236 -17.02 -9.28 -14.42
N ALA A 237 -16.22 -8.35 -13.89
CA ALA A 237 -15.66 -8.48 -12.56
C ALA A 237 -16.76 -8.54 -11.49
N ALA A 238 -17.77 -7.67 -11.59
CA ALA A 238 -18.93 -7.67 -10.70
C ALA A 238 -19.68 -8.99 -10.76
N ARG A 239 -19.99 -9.52 -11.95
CA ARG A 239 -20.66 -10.81 -12.10
C ARG A 239 -19.92 -11.96 -11.41
N ARG A 240 -18.58 -12.00 -11.52
CA ARG A 240 -17.79 -13.06 -10.87
C ARG A 240 -17.78 -12.92 -9.34
N LEU A 241 -17.71 -11.70 -8.82
CA LEU A 241 -17.81 -11.45 -7.38
C LEU A 241 -19.18 -11.83 -6.83
N GLU A 242 -20.26 -11.45 -7.52
CA GLU A 242 -21.65 -11.82 -7.18
C GLU A 242 -21.84 -13.35 -7.17
N ALA A 243 -21.36 -14.03 -8.21
CA ALA A 243 -21.43 -15.50 -8.31
C ALA A 243 -20.65 -16.20 -7.18
N ALA A 244 -19.63 -15.57 -6.63
CA ALA A 244 -18.86 -16.06 -5.50
C ALA A 244 -19.45 -15.63 -4.14
N GLY A 245 -20.53 -14.85 -4.11
CA GLY A 245 -21.13 -14.33 -2.88
C GLY A 245 -20.31 -13.27 -2.16
N ILE A 246 -19.43 -12.57 -2.89
CA ILE A 246 -18.53 -11.53 -2.34
C ILE A 246 -19.22 -10.17 -2.47
N GLY A 247 -19.46 -9.51 -1.32
CA GLY A 247 -20.02 -8.15 -1.28
C GLY A 247 -19.03 -7.10 -1.76
N PHE A 248 -19.50 -6.18 -2.60
CA PHE A 248 -18.70 -5.09 -3.14
C PHE A 248 -19.55 -3.86 -3.47
N ARG A 249 -18.87 -2.72 -3.67
CA ARG A 249 -19.47 -1.49 -4.21
C ARG A 249 -18.76 -1.11 -5.52
N ARG A 250 -19.52 -0.70 -6.54
CA ARG A 250 -18.97 -0.14 -7.77
C ARG A 250 -18.54 1.30 -7.55
N MET A 251 -17.35 1.67 -8.03
CA MET A 251 -16.76 2.99 -7.85
C MET A 251 -16.12 3.48 -9.15
N GLY A 252 -16.46 4.70 -9.58
CA GLY A 252 -15.96 5.23 -10.84
C GLY A 252 -16.30 4.33 -12.04
N VAL A 253 -15.43 4.30 -13.04
CA VAL A 253 -15.65 3.55 -14.28
C VAL A 253 -15.15 2.11 -14.18
N ASP A 254 -13.99 1.91 -13.52
CA ASP A 254 -13.29 0.62 -13.48
C ASP A 254 -13.16 0.05 -12.06
N GLY A 255 -13.54 0.83 -11.05
CA GLY A 255 -13.27 0.52 -9.64
C GLY A 255 -14.34 -0.34 -8.99
N LEU A 256 -13.89 -1.27 -8.13
CA LEU A 256 -14.71 -2.05 -7.21
C LEU A 256 -14.07 -2.00 -5.83
N VAL A 257 -14.85 -1.81 -4.77
CA VAL A 257 -14.37 -1.86 -3.39
C VAL A 257 -15.04 -3.02 -2.68
N LEU A 258 -14.25 -3.97 -2.18
CA LEU A 258 -14.79 -5.13 -1.47
C LEU A 258 -15.25 -4.72 -0.07
N GLU A 259 -16.41 -5.22 0.37
CA GLU A 259 -16.96 -4.95 1.71
C GLU A 259 -16.13 -5.60 2.82
N GLN A 260 -15.51 -6.74 2.51
CA GLN A 260 -14.65 -7.47 3.43
C GLN A 260 -13.28 -7.71 2.79
N PRO A 261 -12.17 -7.42 3.49
CA PRO A 261 -10.83 -7.75 3.01
C PRO A 261 -10.66 -9.27 2.93
N MET A 262 -10.03 -9.73 1.84
CA MET A 262 -9.74 -11.14 1.61
C MET A 262 -8.37 -11.31 0.96
N PRO A 263 -7.78 -12.53 0.99
CA PRO A 263 -6.55 -12.81 0.25
C PRO A 263 -6.73 -12.57 -1.24
N VAL A 264 -5.74 -11.92 -1.85
CA VAL A 264 -5.82 -11.49 -3.26
C VAL A 264 -5.96 -12.68 -4.21
N GLU A 265 -5.30 -13.81 -3.87
CA GLU A 265 -5.35 -15.06 -4.64
C GLU A 265 -6.75 -15.70 -4.67
N GLN A 266 -7.58 -15.36 -3.70
CA GLN A 266 -8.95 -15.86 -3.59
C GLN A 266 -9.97 -14.96 -4.31
N ILE A 267 -9.52 -13.81 -4.84
CA ILE A 267 -10.41 -12.90 -5.58
C ILE A 267 -10.69 -13.49 -6.96
N PRO A 268 -11.97 -13.76 -7.32
CA PRO A 268 -12.32 -14.27 -8.63
C PRO A 268 -11.82 -13.36 -9.77
N GLY A 269 -11.08 -13.94 -10.69
CA GLY A 269 -10.52 -13.22 -11.83
C GLY A 269 -9.18 -12.52 -11.59
N PHE A 270 -8.60 -12.60 -10.38
CA PHE A 270 -7.29 -12.00 -10.12
C PHE A 270 -6.16 -12.72 -10.88
N ALA A 271 -6.10 -14.04 -10.76
CA ALA A 271 -5.07 -14.84 -11.45
C ALA A 271 -5.17 -14.71 -12.98
N GLU A 272 -6.37 -14.57 -13.50
CA GLU A 272 -6.65 -14.41 -14.95
C GLU A 272 -6.42 -12.97 -15.45
N GLY A 273 -6.12 -12.02 -14.57
CA GLY A 273 -5.88 -10.63 -14.91
C GLY A 273 -7.13 -9.78 -15.16
N LEU A 274 -8.32 -10.31 -14.83
CA LEU A 274 -9.59 -9.58 -14.93
C LEU A 274 -9.64 -8.41 -13.94
N VAL A 275 -9.03 -8.58 -12.76
CA VAL A 275 -8.93 -7.53 -11.75
C VAL A 275 -7.48 -7.34 -11.28
N SER A 276 -7.16 -6.12 -10.90
CA SER A 276 -5.90 -5.74 -10.24
C SER A 276 -6.20 -4.98 -8.96
N VAL A 277 -5.40 -5.19 -7.92
CA VAL A 277 -5.51 -4.39 -6.69
C VAL A 277 -4.92 -3.02 -6.97
N GLN A 278 -5.73 -1.97 -6.85
CA GLN A 278 -5.28 -0.59 -7.03
C GLN A 278 -6.23 0.35 -6.28
N ASP A 279 -5.66 1.29 -5.52
CA ASP A 279 -6.43 2.35 -4.86
C ASP A 279 -7.24 3.19 -5.86
N LEU A 280 -8.45 3.61 -5.46
CA LEU A 280 -9.33 4.39 -6.31
C LEU A 280 -8.68 5.71 -6.75
N GLY A 281 -7.94 6.38 -5.85
CA GLY A 281 -7.18 7.58 -6.19
C GLY A 281 -6.11 7.30 -7.24
N ALA A 282 -5.40 6.16 -7.15
CA ALA A 282 -4.39 5.77 -8.14
C ALA A 282 -4.99 5.44 -9.52
N GLN A 283 -6.24 4.99 -9.57
CA GLN A 283 -6.95 4.71 -10.84
C GLN A 283 -7.23 5.99 -11.65
N CYS A 284 -7.23 7.16 -11.01
CA CYS A 284 -7.45 8.44 -11.69
C CYS A 284 -6.34 8.79 -12.69
N ALA A 285 -5.13 8.29 -12.50
CA ALA A 285 -3.97 8.68 -13.32
C ALA A 285 -4.17 8.39 -14.81
N ALA A 286 -4.55 7.17 -15.17
CA ALA A 286 -4.74 6.80 -16.57
C ALA A 286 -5.96 7.52 -17.20
N GLN A 287 -7.02 7.72 -16.41
CA GLN A 287 -8.21 8.46 -16.87
C GLN A 287 -7.90 9.95 -17.10
N LEU A 288 -7.05 10.56 -16.25
CA LEU A 288 -6.62 11.95 -16.43
C LEU A 288 -5.68 12.13 -17.62
N LEU A 289 -4.80 11.15 -17.84
CA LEU A 289 -3.88 11.18 -18.97
C LEU A 289 -4.61 10.91 -20.30
N ASP A 290 -5.71 10.14 -20.28
CA ASP A 290 -6.60 9.84 -21.42
C ASP A 290 -5.83 9.31 -22.66
N PRO A 291 -5.18 8.13 -22.60
CA PRO A 291 -4.40 7.58 -23.68
C PRO A 291 -5.27 7.34 -24.91
N GLN A 292 -4.72 7.62 -26.12
CA GLN A 292 -5.41 7.37 -27.38
C GLN A 292 -4.70 6.26 -28.18
N PRO A 293 -5.44 5.54 -29.06
CA PRO A 293 -4.83 4.53 -29.91
C PRO A 293 -3.71 5.09 -30.78
N GLY A 294 -2.60 4.36 -30.88
CA GLY A 294 -1.44 4.73 -31.66
C GLY A 294 -0.51 5.75 -31.00
N GLU A 295 -0.84 6.26 -29.81
CA GLU A 295 0.04 7.18 -29.08
C GLU A 295 1.24 6.45 -28.48
N ARG A 296 2.33 7.22 -28.35
CA ARG A 296 3.55 6.84 -27.67
C ARG A 296 3.62 7.52 -26.30
N ILE A 297 3.62 6.73 -25.24
CA ILE A 297 3.47 7.21 -23.86
C ILE A 297 4.69 6.80 -23.04
N LEU A 298 5.19 7.70 -22.21
CA LEU A 298 6.19 7.42 -21.19
C LEU A 298 5.53 7.32 -19.82
N ASP A 299 5.76 6.20 -19.12
CA ASP A 299 5.51 6.03 -17.68
C ASP A 299 6.87 6.04 -16.97
N ALA A 300 7.23 7.17 -16.38
CA ALA A 300 8.61 7.49 -16.01
C ALA A 300 9.07 6.87 -14.69
N CYS A 301 8.17 6.48 -13.79
CA CYS A 301 8.45 5.79 -12.51
C CYS A 301 7.39 4.70 -12.33
N ALA A 302 7.45 3.69 -13.21
CA ALA A 302 6.30 2.86 -13.52
C ALA A 302 6.00 1.76 -12.49
N ALA A 303 7.00 1.33 -11.70
CA ALA A 303 6.79 0.20 -10.80
C ALA A 303 5.76 0.52 -9.69
N PRO A 304 4.92 -0.47 -9.44
CA PRO A 304 4.91 -1.87 -9.85
C PRO A 304 4.14 -2.18 -11.14
N GLY A 305 3.80 -1.18 -11.96
CA GLY A 305 3.17 -1.37 -13.26
C GLY A 305 1.64 -1.22 -13.29
N GLY A 306 1.03 -0.85 -12.17
CA GLY A 306 -0.42 -0.71 -12.08
C GLY A 306 -0.99 0.41 -12.97
N LYS A 307 -0.28 1.54 -13.10
CA LYS A 307 -0.64 2.65 -13.98
C LYS A 307 -0.33 2.31 -15.44
N THR A 308 0.84 1.71 -15.72
CA THR A 308 1.21 1.18 -17.05
C THR A 308 0.13 0.23 -17.59
N ALA A 309 -0.28 -0.75 -16.78
CA ALA A 309 -1.34 -1.69 -17.15
C ALA A 309 -2.65 -0.96 -17.47
N HIS A 310 -3.05 0.01 -16.64
CA HIS A 310 -4.28 0.76 -16.84
C HIS A 310 -4.27 1.58 -18.15
N LEU A 311 -3.12 2.20 -18.50
CA LEU A 311 -2.98 2.88 -19.80
C LEU A 311 -3.22 1.92 -20.97
N LEU A 312 -2.60 0.74 -20.93
CA LEU A 312 -2.76 -0.30 -21.96
C LEU A 312 -4.15 -0.94 -21.98
N GLU A 313 -4.84 -1.00 -20.84
CA GLU A 313 -6.24 -1.44 -20.76
C GLU A 313 -7.20 -0.46 -21.44
N MET A 314 -6.85 0.84 -21.47
CA MET A 314 -7.70 1.90 -22.02
C MET A 314 -7.52 2.07 -23.53
N ALA A 315 -6.29 1.92 -24.08
CA ALA A 315 -6.00 2.17 -25.49
C ALA A 315 -4.90 1.27 -26.05
N ASP A 316 -4.92 1.05 -27.37
CA ASP A 316 -3.85 0.38 -28.12
C ASP A 316 -2.71 1.38 -28.37
N CYS A 317 -1.87 1.58 -27.37
CA CYS A 317 -0.75 2.55 -27.36
C CYS A 317 0.58 1.85 -27.07
N GLU A 318 1.70 2.49 -27.41
CA GLU A 318 3.03 2.06 -27.01
C GLU A 318 3.40 2.75 -25.71
N VAL A 319 3.64 1.98 -24.61
CA VAL A 319 4.04 2.55 -23.31
C VAL A 319 5.49 2.18 -23.02
N TRP A 320 6.32 3.19 -22.81
CA TRP A 320 7.68 3.05 -22.28
C TRP A 320 7.62 3.15 -20.77
N ALA A 321 7.81 2.03 -20.09
CA ALA A 321 7.70 1.93 -18.63
C ALA A 321 9.09 1.85 -18.01
N LEU A 322 9.50 2.89 -17.29
CA LEU A 322 10.80 2.99 -16.65
C LEU A 322 10.70 2.84 -15.13
N ASP A 323 11.63 2.12 -14.54
CA ASP A 323 11.93 2.21 -13.12
C ASP A 323 13.44 2.12 -12.93
N ILE A 324 13.98 2.84 -11.96
CA ILE A 324 15.44 2.87 -11.71
C ILE A 324 15.94 1.54 -11.15
N ASP A 325 15.09 0.78 -10.48
CA ASP A 325 15.42 -0.50 -9.85
C ASP A 325 15.09 -1.68 -10.78
N PRO A 326 16.07 -2.53 -11.16
CA PRO A 326 15.84 -3.68 -12.04
C PRO A 326 14.86 -4.71 -11.45
N GLY A 327 14.87 -4.92 -10.13
CA GLY A 327 13.95 -5.82 -9.44
C GLY A 327 12.52 -5.32 -9.58
N ARG A 328 12.30 -4.02 -9.37
CA ARG A 328 11.00 -3.38 -9.55
C ARG A 328 10.54 -3.37 -11.00
N ALA A 329 11.45 -3.20 -11.96
CA ALA A 329 11.14 -3.35 -13.38
C ALA A 329 10.63 -4.76 -13.73
N SER A 330 11.19 -5.80 -13.11
CA SER A 330 10.70 -7.17 -13.27
C SER A 330 9.28 -7.37 -12.75
N ILE A 331 8.89 -6.66 -11.67
CA ILE A 331 7.52 -6.69 -11.14
C ILE A 331 6.53 -6.10 -12.16
N ILE A 332 6.92 -5.04 -12.90
CA ILE A 332 6.09 -4.47 -13.97
C ILE A 332 5.77 -5.55 -15.02
N MET A 333 6.79 -6.26 -15.49
CA MET A 333 6.61 -7.33 -16.49
C MET A 333 5.66 -8.42 -16.02
N ASN A 334 5.84 -8.91 -14.79
CA ASN A 334 4.98 -9.94 -14.20
C ASN A 334 3.51 -9.49 -14.12
N ASN A 335 3.26 -8.24 -13.69
CA ASN A 335 1.92 -7.69 -13.61
C ASN A 335 1.26 -7.51 -14.98
N LEU A 336 2.02 -7.09 -16.00
CA LEU A 336 1.51 -6.98 -17.37
C LEU A 336 1.18 -8.36 -17.95
N GLN A 337 2.04 -9.37 -17.74
CA GLN A 337 1.79 -10.75 -18.18
C GLN A 337 0.54 -11.34 -17.52
N ARG A 338 0.39 -11.19 -16.18
CA ARG A 338 -0.82 -11.60 -15.46
C ARG A 338 -2.08 -10.93 -16.02
N SER A 339 -1.99 -9.65 -16.36
CA SER A 339 -3.09 -8.87 -16.94
C SER A 339 -3.30 -9.10 -18.44
N ARG A 340 -2.55 -10.05 -19.06
CA ARG A 340 -2.59 -10.40 -20.48
C ARG A 340 -2.33 -9.21 -21.42
N LEU A 341 -1.44 -8.30 -20.99
CA LEU A 341 -1.05 -7.13 -21.76
C LEU A 341 0.28 -7.40 -22.48
N PRO A 342 0.43 -6.99 -23.75
CA PRO A 342 1.60 -7.33 -24.54
C PRO A 342 2.85 -6.60 -24.07
N LEU A 343 3.97 -7.34 -24.06
CA LEU A 343 5.32 -6.80 -23.90
C LEU A 343 5.96 -6.63 -25.28
N LEU A 344 6.57 -5.47 -25.51
CA LEU A 344 7.32 -5.18 -26.73
C LEU A 344 8.82 -5.44 -26.50
N PRO A 345 9.57 -5.87 -27.53
CA PRO A 345 11.02 -6.05 -27.42
C PRO A 345 11.70 -4.71 -27.13
N GLN A 346 12.81 -4.76 -26.39
CA GLN A 346 13.66 -3.58 -26.23
C GLN A 346 14.29 -3.20 -27.57
N SER A 347 14.49 -1.89 -27.81
CA SER A 347 15.11 -1.39 -29.04
C SER A 347 16.48 -2.04 -29.25
N GLY A 348 16.65 -2.77 -30.35
CA GLY A 348 17.89 -3.50 -30.67
C GLY A 348 17.88 -5.01 -30.38
N GLN A 349 16.86 -5.56 -29.73
CA GLN A 349 16.66 -7.00 -29.62
C GLN A 349 15.67 -7.49 -30.67
N THR A 350 16.15 -8.17 -31.71
CA THR A 350 15.31 -9.01 -32.55
C THR A 350 14.81 -10.18 -31.70
N LEU A 351 13.51 -10.39 -31.63
CA LEU A 351 12.93 -11.59 -31.02
C LEU A 351 13.60 -12.82 -31.69
N PRO A 352 14.08 -13.81 -30.93
CA PRO A 352 14.53 -15.05 -31.51
C PRO A 352 13.34 -15.64 -32.28
N ARG A 353 13.51 -15.89 -33.59
CA ARG A 353 12.55 -16.63 -34.40
C ARG A 353 12.38 -17.98 -33.72
N GLY A 354 11.16 -18.29 -33.31
CA GLY A 354 10.84 -19.52 -32.62
C GLY A 354 11.20 -20.73 -33.47
N ASN A 355 12.33 -21.34 -33.16
CA ASN A 355 12.53 -22.76 -33.40
C ASN A 355 11.86 -23.48 -32.24
N GLY A 356 10.90 -24.35 -32.52
CA GLY A 356 10.22 -25.19 -31.55
C GLY A 356 11.20 -26.06 -30.76
N GLY A 357 11.71 -25.52 -29.71
CA GLY A 357 12.49 -26.20 -28.68
C GLY A 357 11.89 -25.86 -27.35
N THR A 358 11.41 -26.87 -26.64
CA THR A 358 11.02 -26.82 -25.24
C THR A 358 12.19 -26.26 -24.43
N VAL A 359 12.04 -25.03 -23.92
CA VAL A 359 12.97 -24.49 -22.94
C VAL A 359 12.46 -24.96 -21.58
N ASP A 360 13.20 -25.85 -20.95
CA ASP A 360 13.02 -26.19 -19.54
C ASP A 360 13.22 -24.90 -18.74
N ALA A 361 12.12 -24.33 -18.26
CA ALA A 361 12.14 -23.20 -17.37
C ALA A 361 12.56 -23.68 -15.99
N GLU A 362 13.77 -23.33 -15.56
CA GLU A 362 14.10 -23.40 -14.14
C GLU A 362 13.08 -22.54 -13.34
N PRO A 363 12.65 -23.02 -12.18
CA PRO A 363 11.66 -22.28 -11.38
C PRO A 363 12.26 -20.95 -10.94
N ALA A 364 11.68 -19.86 -11.44
CA ALA A 364 12.01 -18.50 -11.03
C ALA A 364 11.83 -18.38 -9.51
N THR A 365 12.90 -17.99 -8.85
CA THR A 365 12.91 -17.57 -7.44
C THR A 365 11.81 -16.54 -7.23
N THR A 366 10.91 -16.82 -6.31
CA THR A 366 9.69 -16.05 -6.02
C THR A 366 10.01 -14.60 -5.69
N VAL A 367 9.81 -13.70 -6.64
CA VAL A 367 9.86 -12.26 -6.40
C VAL A 367 8.50 -11.86 -5.84
N ARG A 368 8.44 -11.67 -4.53
CA ARG A 368 7.25 -11.18 -3.83
C ARG A 368 7.02 -9.72 -4.16
N ALA A 369 5.81 -9.41 -4.61
CA ALA A 369 5.42 -8.07 -5.01
C ALA A 369 5.38 -7.11 -3.83
N ALA A 370 5.96 -5.92 -3.99
CA ALA A 370 5.87 -4.80 -3.07
C ALA A 370 4.49 -4.14 -3.13
N PHE A 371 3.45 -4.89 -2.78
CA PHE A 371 2.13 -4.33 -2.53
C PHE A 371 1.76 -4.59 -1.07
N GLY A 372 1.85 -3.55 -0.24
CA GLY A 372 1.28 -3.55 1.10
C GLY A 372 -0.24 -3.53 1.04
N THR A 373 -0.82 -4.61 0.59
CA THR A 373 -2.20 -4.94 0.92
C THR A 373 -2.15 -6.00 2.01
N ASP A 374 -3.11 -6.01 2.92
CA ASP A 374 -3.28 -7.06 3.95
C ASP A 374 -3.51 -8.46 3.34
N ALA A 375 -3.17 -8.64 2.07
CA ALA A 375 -3.34 -9.85 1.28
C ALA A 375 -1.98 -10.51 1.07
N THR A 376 -1.73 -11.56 1.82
CA THR A 376 -0.57 -12.43 1.71
C THR A 376 -0.55 -13.13 0.36
N MET A 377 0.43 -12.84 -0.50
CA MET A 377 0.79 -13.75 -1.58
C MET A 377 1.67 -14.87 -0.99
N VAL A 378 1.10 -16.04 -0.77
CA VAL A 378 1.84 -17.26 -0.51
C VAL A 378 1.63 -18.17 -1.70
N ALA A 379 2.69 -18.36 -2.48
CA ALA A 379 2.73 -19.48 -3.44
C ALA A 379 2.76 -20.78 -2.65
N SER A 380 1.71 -21.59 -2.73
CA SER A 380 1.73 -22.97 -2.24
C SER A 380 2.26 -23.87 -3.36
N ASP A 381 3.54 -24.24 -3.30
CA ASP A 381 4.00 -25.48 -3.92
C ASP A 381 3.48 -26.65 -3.09
N ARG A 382 2.74 -27.51 -3.77
CA ARG A 382 2.56 -28.97 -3.66
C ARG A 382 1.11 -29.42 -3.64
N ALA A 383 0.66 -29.84 -4.81
CA ALA A 383 -0.06 -31.12 -4.96
C ALA A 383 -0.03 -31.54 -6.43
N ALA A 384 0.85 -32.47 -6.75
CA ALA A 384 0.78 -33.23 -8.00
C ALA A 384 -0.49 -34.08 -7.98
N GLY A 385 -1.48 -33.69 -8.76
CA GLY A 385 -2.66 -34.46 -9.08
C GLY A 385 -2.73 -34.55 -10.59
N GLN A 386 -2.42 -35.74 -11.15
CA GLN A 386 -2.59 -36.06 -12.56
C GLN A 386 -4.06 -35.92 -12.94
N GLY A 387 -4.43 -34.82 -13.57
CA GLY A 387 -5.71 -34.63 -14.21
C GLY A 387 -5.54 -34.69 -15.72
N HIS A 388 -6.01 -35.79 -16.32
CA HIS A 388 -6.13 -35.96 -17.77
C HIS A 388 -7.05 -34.87 -18.32
N TRP A 389 -6.54 -34.05 -19.24
CA TRP A 389 -7.37 -33.16 -20.07
C TRP A 389 -7.81 -33.92 -21.32
N PRO A 390 -9.09 -33.83 -21.75
CA PRO A 390 -9.54 -34.49 -22.96
C PRO A 390 -8.89 -33.85 -24.17
N VAL A 391 -8.32 -34.67 -25.03
CA VAL A 391 -7.82 -34.33 -26.38
C VAL A 391 -9.01 -33.94 -27.22
N ALA A 392 -8.98 -32.77 -27.84
CA ALA A 392 -9.98 -32.32 -28.79
C ALA A 392 -9.88 -33.19 -30.08
N ALA A 393 -11.08 -33.48 -30.61
CA ALA A 393 -11.31 -34.31 -31.76
C ALA A 393 -10.74 -33.71 -33.07
N ASP A 394 -10.41 -34.61 -33.97
CA ASP A 394 -10.01 -34.52 -35.35
C ASP A 394 -10.35 -33.23 -36.12
N VAL A 395 -9.31 -32.55 -36.59
CA VAL A 395 -9.36 -31.57 -37.68
C VAL A 395 -8.93 -32.27 -38.96
N PRO A 396 -9.69 -32.17 -40.07
CA PRO A 396 -9.31 -32.84 -41.32
C PRO A 396 -8.09 -32.17 -41.97
N ASP A 397 -7.20 -33.02 -42.42
CA ASP A 397 -6.00 -32.74 -43.20
C ASP A 397 -6.40 -32.11 -44.55
N THR A 398 -6.10 -30.83 -44.78
CA THR A 398 -6.12 -30.23 -46.12
C THR A 398 -4.72 -29.73 -46.42
N ASP A 399 -4.01 -30.50 -47.20
CA ASP A 399 -2.79 -30.11 -47.89
C ASP A 399 -3.07 -28.92 -48.84
N ASP A 400 -2.75 -27.69 -48.36
CA ASP A 400 -2.51 -26.52 -49.21
C ASP A 400 -1.32 -25.73 -48.63
N PRO A 401 -0.21 -25.55 -49.36
CA PRO A 401 0.90 -24.75 -48.86
C PRO A 401 0.58 -23.26 -48.99
N ALA A 402 -0.39 -22.80 -48.21
CA ALA A 402 -0.64 -21.39 -48.01
C ALA A 402 0.47 -20.80 -47.11
N GLN A 403 1.02 -19.70 -47.57
CA GLN A 403 2.03 -18.88 -46.90
C GLN A 403 1.77 -18.79 -45.40
N PRO A 404 2.83 -18.85 -44.54
CA PRO A 404 2.64 -18.68 -43.13
C PRO A 404 1.92 -17.34 -42.87
N ALA A 405 0.76 -17.41 -42.28
CA ALA A 405 0.04 -16.22 -41.85
C ALA A 405 0.99 -15.36 -41.00
N VAL A 406 1.45 -14.26 -41.57
CA VAL A 406 2.23 -13.26 -40.85
C VAL A 406 1.29 -12.74 -39.74
N THR A 407 1.46 -13.23 -38.54
CA THR A 407 0.78 -12.66 -37.38
C THR A 407 1.05 -11.16 -37.44
N PRO A 408 0.05 -10.29 -37.55
CA PRO A 408 0.29 -8.86 -37.62
C PRO A 408 1.15 -8.45 -36.43
N ALA A 409 2.26 -7.76 -36.70
CA ALA A 409 3.15 -7.28 -35.65
C ALA A 409 2.31 -6.45 -34.68
N VAL A 410 2.30 -6.85 -33.40
CA VAL A 410 1.61 -6.09 -32.35
C VAL A 410 2.35 -4.76 -32.23
N HIS A 411 1.72 -3.67 -32.66
CA HIS A 411 2.30 -2.33 -32.63
C HIS A 411 1.99 -1.58 -31.32
N TRP A 412 1.34 -2.22 -30.36
CA TRP A 412 1.01 -1.65 -29.06
C TRP A 412 1.46 -2.60 -27.93
N GLY A 413 1.71 -2.04 -26.75
CA GLY A 413 2.17 -2.78 -25.57
C GLY A 413 3.21 -2.00 -24.77
N ALA A 414 3.84 -2.64 -23.80
CA ALA A 414 4.85 -2.02 -22.95
C ALA A 414 6.28 -2.42 -23.33
N ARG A 415 7.18 -1.44 -23.39
CA ARG A 415 8.64 -1.60 -23.29
C ARG A 415 9.06 -1.31 -21.87
N VAL A 416 9.50 -2.32 -21.14
CA VAL A 416 9.90 -2.17 -19.74
C VAL A 416 11.43 -2.10 -19.66
N MET A 417 11.94 -1.06 -19.00
CA MET A 417 13.38 -0.83 -18.89
C MET A 417 13.77 -0.42 -17.47
N ALA A 418 14.90 -0.94 -16.99
CA ALA A 418 15.55 -0.46 -15.77
C ALA A 418 16.44 0.72 -16.14
N ALA A 419 16.00 1.97 -15.84
CA ALA A 419 16.71 3.18 -16.20
C ALA A 419 16.33 4.37 -15.29
N ASP A 420 17.24 5.32 -15.09
CA ASP A 420 16.94 6.59 -14.44
C ASP A 420 16.19 7.50 -15.44
N ALA A 421 14.93 7.79 -15.16
CA ALA A 421 14.13 8.68 -15.98
C ALA A 421 14.72 10.10 -16.10
N ALA A 422 15.58 10.52 -15.16
CA ALA A 422 16.27 11.79 -15.19
C ALA A 422 17.54 11.81 -16.07
N ASP A 423 17.89 10.67 -16.68
CA ASP A 423 19.02 10.51 -17.62
C ASP A 423 18.53 10.00 -18.99
N PRO A 424 17.81 10.83 -19.78
CA PRO A 424 17.26 10.42 -21.09
C PRO A 424 18.32 9.90 -22.09
N ASP A 425 19.54 10.37 -22.00
CA ASP A 425 20.60 9.98 -22.92
C ASP A 425 20.92 8.47 -22.84
N SER A 426 20.58 7.82 -21.72
CA SER A 426 20.84 6.39 -21.50
C SER A 426 19.76 5.45 -22.07
N TRP A 427 18.53 5.95 -22.35
CA TRP A 427 17.40 5.10 -22.69
C TRP A 427 16.52 5.63 -23.84
N TRP A 428 16.52 6.94 -24.10
CA TRP A 428 15.63 7.56 -25.08
C TRP A 428 16.15 7.41 -26.51
N ASP A 429 15.27 7.09 -27.45
CA ASP A 429 15.61 6.87 -28.87
C ASP A 429 15.54 8.14 -29.74
N GLY A 430 15.32 9.30 -29.14
CA GLY A 430 15.21 10.60 -29.85
C GLY A 430 13.80 10.93 -30.35
N GLN A 431 12.84 10.00 -30.27
CA GLN A 431 11.45 10.26 -30.70
C GLN A 431 10.61 10.75 -29.50
N ARG A 432 9.93 11.89 -29.69
CA ARG A 432 9.11 12.49 -28.64
C ARG A 432 7.87 11.66 -28.33
N PHE A 433 7.43 11.78 -27.07
CA PHE A 433 6.22 11.15 -26.57
C PHE A 433 4.99 12.04 -26.79
N ASP A 434 3.86 11.43 -27.06
CA ASP A 434 2.56 12.09 -27.13
C ASP A 434 2.09 12.47 -25.73
N ARG A 435 2.32 11.55 -24.76
CA ARG A 435 1.97 11.74 -23.36
C ARG A 435 3.09 11.26 -22.45
N ILE A 436 3.19 11.89 -21.27
CA ILE A 436 4.10 11.47 -20.21
C ILE A 436 3.31 11.35 -18.91
N LEU A 437 3.43 10.20 -18.24
CA LEU A 437 3.04 10.01 -16.86
C LEU A 437 4.30 10.09 -16.00
N LEU A 438 4.35 11.05 -15.09
CA LEU A 438 5.37 11.16 -14.06
C LEU A 438 4.73 10.90 -12.70
N ASP A 439 4.66 9.62 -12.30
CA ASP A 439 4.28 9.21 -10.94
C ASP A 439 5.52 9.33 -10.04
N ALA A 440 5.81 10.54 -9.62
CA ALA A 440 7.11 10.90 -9.06
C ALA A 440 7.36 10.29 -7.67
N PRO A 441 8.61 9.88 -7.37
CA PRO A 441 8.97 9.45 -6.03
C PRO A 441 8.69 10.58 -5.02
N CYS A 442 8.05 10.23 -3.90
CA CYS A 442 7.57 11.19 -2.92
C CYS A 442 7.64 10.63 -1.49
N SER A 443 7.22 11.43 -0.51
CA SER A 443 7.15 10.99 0.90
C SER A 443 6.18 9.83 1.15
N ALA A 444 5.27 9.53 0.22
CA ALA A 444 4.18 8.57 0.36
C ALA A 444 3.19 8.92 1.50
N SER A 445 3.10 10.22 1.83
CA SER A 445 2.30 10.71 2.96
C SER A 445 0.78 10.52 2.78
N GLY A 446 0.32 10.30 1.57
CA GLY A 446 -1.09 10.06 1.27
C GLY A 446 -1.53 8.60 1.42
N ILE A 447 -0.58 7.65 1.44
CA ILE A 447 -0.86 6.20 1.46
C ILE A 447 -0.46 5.52 2.77
N VAL A 448 -0.33 6.27 3.84
CA VAL A 448 0.10 5.80 5.17
C VAL A 448 -0.76 4.64 5.69
N ARG A 449 -2.07 4.63 5.42
CA ARG A 449 -2.93 3.54 5.88
C ARG A 449 -2.57 2.18 5.25
N ARG A 450 -1.90 2.19 4.08
CA ARG A 450 -1.35 0.97 3.44
C ARG A 450 0.05 0.66 3.93
N HIS A 451 0.86 1.71 4.12
CA HIS A 451 2.27 1.64 4.51
C HIS A 451 2.51 2.46 5.79
N PRO A 452 2.10 1.96 6.97
CA PRO A 452 2.20 2.71 8.22
C PRO A 452 3.65 2.91 8.69
N ASP A 453 4.60 2.13 8.19
CA ASP A 453 6.04 2.28 8.37
C ASP A 453 6.57 3.62 7.84
N VAL A 454 5.95 4.18 6.80
CA VAL A 454 6.28 5.50 6.25
C VAL A 454 6.29 6.58 7.33
N LEU A 455 5.37 6.54 8.30
CA LEU A 455 5.33 7.52 9.40
C LEU A 455 6.64 7.56 10.20
N TRP A 456 7.24 6.40 10.42
CA TRP A 456 8.39 6.24 11.30
C TRP A 456 9.72 6.34 10.57
N HIS A 457 9.72 6.14 9.24
CA HIS A 457 10.90 6.29 8.39
C HIS A 457 11.14 7.73 7.93
N ARG A 458 10.06 8.49 7.68
CA ARG A 458 10.18 9.84 7.12
C ARG A 458 10.59 10.86 8.17
N GLN A 459 11.41 11.80 7.72
CA GLN A 459 11.83 12.98 8.47
C GLN A 459 11.39 14.24 7.73
N ARG A 460 11.21 15.33 8.46
CA ARG A 460 10.77 16.60 7.86
C ARG A 460 11.63 17.07 6.67
N ARG A 461 12.94 16.80 6.72
CA ARG A 461 13.89 17.14 5.64
C ARG A 461 13.64 16.37 4.35
N ASP A 462 13.06 15.18 4.41
CA ASP A 462 12.83 14.31 3.26
C ASP A 462 11.85 14.94 2.26
N ILE A 463 10.89 15.74 2.74
CA ILE A 463 9.96 16.49 1.89
C ILE A 463 10.73 17.39 0.90
N ALA A 464 11.75 18.12 1.39
CA ALA A 464 12.56 18.98 0.54
C ALA A 464 13.45 18.17 -0.44
N THR A 465 13.95 17.01 -0.02
CA THR A 465 14.71 16.11 -0.88
C THR A 465 13.86 15.56 -2.02
N PHE A 466 12.65 15.07 -1.71
CA PHE A 466 11.74 14.55 -2.72
C PHE A 466 11.27 15.65 -3.69
N SER A 467 10.87 16.81 -3.19
CA SER A 467 10.46 17.92 -4.07
C SER A 467 11.59 18.39 -5.00
N GLY A 468 12.84 18.37 -4.54
CA GLY A 468 14.00 18.60 -5.39
C GLY A 468 14.18 17.54 -6.50
N THR A 469 13.97 16.27 -6.17
CA THR A 469 14.00 15.17 -7.15
C THR A 469 12.85 15.29 -8.17
N GLN A 470 11.66 15.61 -7.71
CA GLN A 470 10.46 15.82 -8.53
C GLN A 470 10.66 16.98 -9.52
N ALA A 471 11.20 18.11 -9.02
CA ALA A 471 11.53 19.25 -9.87
C ALA A 471 12.55 18.89 -10.95
N ARG A 472 13.61 18.12 -10.60
CA ARG A 472 14.60 17.63 -11.57
C ARG A 472 13.97 16.70 -12.62
N LEU A 473 13.11 15.78 -12.22
CA LEU A 473 12.45 14.84 -13.12
C LEU A 473 11.56 15.57 -14.14
N ILE A 474 10.68 16.46 -13.70
CA ILE A 474 9.78 17.17 -14.62
C ILE A 474 10.57 18.05 -15.62
N GLU A 475 11.66 18.72 -15.18
CA GLU A 475 12.54 19.51 -16.05
C GLU A 475 13.23 18.63 -17.11
N LYS A 476 13.66 17.43 -16.78
CA LYS A 476 14.32 16.49 -17.69
C LYS A 476 13.36 15.83 -18.69
N LEU A 477 12.12 15.59 -18.27
CA LEU A 477 11.13 14.90 -19.08
C LEU A 477 10.35 15.84 -20.02
N TRP A 478 10.19 17.12 -19.66
CA TRP A 478 9.43 18.07 -20.46
C TRP A 478 9.91 18.21 -21.91
N PRO A 479 11.23 18.27 -22.22
CA PRO A 479 11.72 18.34 -23.60
C PRO A 479 11.35 17.12 -24.44
N LEU A 480 11.11 15.96 -23.82
CA LEU A 480 10.75 14.70 -24.51
C LEU A 480 9.29 14.68 -24.94
N LEU A 481 8.45 15.56 -24.41
CA LEU A 481 7.06 15.72 -24.79
C LEU A 481 6.97 16.46 -26.11
N ARG A 482 6.11 16.01 -27.04
CA ARG A 482 5.88 16.73 -28.30
C ARG A 482 5.12 18.05 -28.06
N PRO A 483 5.23 19.06 -28.92
CA PRO A 483 4.30 20.18 -28.95
C PRO A 483 2.85 19.68 -29.15
N GLY A 484 1.93 20.18 -28.33
CA GLY A 484 0.54 19.71 -28.27
C GLY A 484 0.33 18.43 -27.46
N GLY A 485 1.39 17.86 -26.85
CA GLY A 485 1.31 16.72 -25.94
C GLY A 485 0.93 17.10 -24.52
N THR A 486 0.71 16.09 -23.67
CA THR A 486 0.33 16.28 -22.26
C THR A 486 1.25 15.50 -21.32
N LEU A 487 1.58 16.11 -20.17
CA LEU A 487 2.28 15.46 -19.06
C LEU A 487 1.35 15.45 -17.85
N LEU A 488 1.11 14.27 -17.29
CA LEU A 488 0.46 14.13 -16.00
C LEU A 488 1.53 13.97 -14.92
N TYR A 489 1.65 14.96 -14.07
CA TYR A 489 2.43 14.87 -12.84
C TYR A 489 1.55 14.31 -11.73
N ALA A 490 2.06 13.29 -11.03
CA ALA A 490 1.37 12.62 -9.94
C ALA A 490 2.31 12.36 -8.76
N THR A 491 1.78 12.44 -7.54
CA THR A 491 2.42 11.96 -6.31
C THR A 491 1.38 11.38 -5.37
N CYS A 492 1.76 10.40 -4.55
CA CYS A 492 0.95 9.92 -3.43
C CYS A 492 1.26 10.71 -2.15
N SER A 493 1.35 12.03 -2.25
CA SER A 493 1.64 12.95 -1.14
C SER A 493 0.47 13.87 -0.82
N ILE A 494 0.32 14.20 0.47
CA ILE A 494 -0.60 15.24 0.94
C ILE A 494 0.13 16.57 1.25
N PHE A 495 1.43 16.63 1.03
CA PHE A 495 2.22 17.84 1.29
C PHE A 495 2.32 18.71 0.02
N PRO A 496 1.87 19.97 0.05
CA PRO A 496 1.89 20.86 -1.12
C PRO A 496 3.28 21.07 -1.71
N GLU A 497 4.34 20.90 -0.95
CA GLU A 497 5.72 20.98 -1.40
C GLU A 497 6.08 19.93 -2.45
N GLU A 498 5.41 18.77 -2.41
CA GLU A 498 5.59 17.66 -3.35
C GLU A 498 4.52 17.63 -4.45
N GLY A 499 3.63 18.62 -4.46
CA GLY A 499 2.52 18.74 -5.41
C GLY A 499 2.48 20.12 -6.03
N GLU A 500 1.56 20.98 -5.55
CA GLU A 500 1.28 22.28 -6.13
C GLU A 500 2.52 23.19 -6.22
N ALA A 501 3.41 23.15 -5.24
CA ALA A 501 4.60 23.99 -5.23
C ALA A 501 5.58 23.62 -6.36
N VAL A 502 5.82 22.34 -6.61
CA VAL A 502 6.67 21.86 -7.72
C VAL A 502 6.09 22.28 -9.05
N VAL A 503 4.80 22.02 -9.27
CA VAL A 503 4.11 22.32 -10.53
C VAL A 503 4.06 23.83 -10.78
N SER A 504 3.71 24.63 -9.78
CA SER A 504 3.65 26.09 -9.92
C SER A 504 5.02 26.71 -10.25
N ALA A 505 6.07 26.21 -9.59
CA ALA A 505 7.45 26.64 -9.87
C ALA A 505 7.89 26.25 -11.29
N PHE A 506 7.50 25.07 -11.77
CA PHE A 506 7.77 24.61 -13.13
C PHE A 506 7.05 25.48 -14.17
N VAL A 507 5.72 25.65 -14.05
CA VAL A 507 4.90 26.44 -14.97
C VAL A 507 5.38 27.88 -15.07
N SER A 508 5.84 28.48 -13.95
CA SER A 508 6.36 29.86 -13.97
C SER A 508 7.62 30.04 -14.80
N LYS A 509 8.40 28.99 -15.03
CA LYS A 509 9.65 29.00 -15.82
C LYS A 509 9.43 28.57 -17.28
N HIS A 510 8.32 27.87 -17.57
CA HIS A 510 8.04 27.30 -18.88
C HIS A 510 6.81 27.97 -19.52
N PRO A 511 7.00 29.02 -20.33
CA PRO A 511 5.89 29.73 -20.98
C PRO A 511 5.14 28.87 -22.02
N ASP A 512 5.76 27.76 -22.48
CA ASP A 512 5.15 26.76 -23.33
C ASP A 512 4.31 25.72 -22.56
N CYS A 513 4.20 25.87 -21.24
CA CYS A 513 3.46 24.96 -20.35
C CYS A 513 2.17 25.62 -19.84
N GLN A 514 1.05 24.91 -19.96
CA GLN A 514 -0.23 25.29 -19.36
C GLN A 514 -0.71 24.23 -18.39
N TRP A 515 -0.97 24.61 -17.13
CA TRP A 515 -1.62 23.73 -16.16
C TRP A 515 -3.14 23.72 -16.37
N GLN A 516 -3.71 22.56 -16.70
CA GLN A 516 -5.14 22.35 -16.90
C GLN A 516 -5.84 22.17 -15.54
N ARG A 517 -6.43 23.25 -15.00
CA ARG A 517 -7.07 23.22 -13.67
C ARG A 517 -8.55 22.77 -13.70
N ASP A 518 -9.21 22.88 -14.84
CA ASP A 518 -10.64 22.56 -15.00
C ASP A 518 -10.84 21.14 -15.59
N VAL A 519 -10.09 20.18 -15.09
CA VAL A 519 -10.22 18.77 -15.50
C VAL A 519 -11.46 18.17 -14.85
N ARG A 520 -12.28 17.46 -15.64
CA ARG A 520 -13.42 16.68 -15.14
C ARG A 520 -13.12 15.21 -15.31
N LEU A 521 -13.27 14.46 -14.22
CA LEU A 521 -13.07 13.02 -14.24
C LEU A 521 -14.43 12.32 -14.17
N THR A 522 -14.67 11.40 -15.13
CA THR A 522 -15.92 10.62 -15.17
C THR A 522 -16.02 9.72 -13.94
N GLY A 523 -17.16 9.76 -13.26
CA GLY A 523 -17.38 8.96 -12.04
C GLY A 523 -16.79 9.59 -10.76
N TRP A 524 -16.21 10.80 -10.84
CA TRP A 524 -15.70 11.55 -9.69
C TRP A 524 -16.39 12.92 -9.58
N PRO A 525 -17.62 12.96 -9.09
CA PRO A 525 -18.29 14.23 -8.85
C PRO A 525 -17.52 15.02 -7.78
N GLY A 526 -17.11 16.24 -8.12
CA GLY A 526 -16.38 17.11 -7.19
C GLY A 526 -14.86 16.94 -7.22
N TRP A 527 -14.28 16.55 -8.38
CA TRP A 527 -12.83 16.57 -8.58
C TRP A 527 -12.22 17.92 -8.11
N PRO A 528 -11.19 17.89 -7.24
CA PRO A 528 -10.63 19.12 -6.69
C PRO A 528 -9.87 19.92 -7.76
N ARG A 529 -10.16 21.22 -7.87
CA ARG A 529 -9.51 22.12 -8.88
C ARG A 529 -7.99 22.23 -8.74
N ASN A 530 -7.48 22.04 -7.53
CA ASN A 530 -6.04 22.01 -7.27
C ASN A 530 -5.42 20.62 -7.47
N GLY A 531 -6.22 19.60 -7.82
CA GLY A 531 -5.74 18.24 -8.05
C GLY A 531 -5.37 17.45 -6.79
N GLN A 532 -5.59 17.99 -5.59
CA GLN A 532 -5.23 17.32 -4.33
C GLN A 532 -6.37 16.46 -3.80
N LEU A 533 -6.16 15.15 -3.77
CA LEU A 533 -6.99 14.20 -3.05
C LEU A 533 -6.42 13.99 -1.65
N LEU A 534 -7.27 14.06 -0.62
CA LEU A 534 -6.88 13.79 0.76
C LEU A 534 -7.46 12.45 1.21
N PRO A 535 -6.76 11.68 2.07
CA PRO A 535 -7.30 10.43 2.60
C PRO A 535 -8.63 10.69 3.29
N THR A 536 -9.63 9.87 3.01
CA THR A 536 -10.98 10.05 3.54
C THR A 536 -11.56 8.75 4.07
N ARG A 537 -12.50 8.88 5.02
CA ARG A 537 -13.36 7.81 5.54
C ARG A 537 -14.76 7.84 4.93
N ASP A 538 -15.01 8.71 3.95
CA ASP A 538 -16.32 8.79 3.31
C ASP A 538 -16.52 7.56 2.43
N ASP A 539 -17.47 6.71 2.79
CA ASP A 539 -17.82 5.49 2.06
C ASP A 539 -18.13 5.71 0.57
N ARG A 540 -18.48 6.94 0.18
CA ARG A 540 -18.75 7.29 -1.22
C ARG A 540 -17.50 7.59 -2.04
N HIS A 541 -16.39 7.94 -1.37
CA HIS A 541 -15.15 8.38 -2.00
C HIS A 541 -13.92 7.91 -1.22
N GLU A 542 -13.93 6.65 -0.80
CA GLU A 542 -12.88 6.07 0.02
C GLU A 542 -11.62 5.80 -0.80
N HIS A 543 -10.69 6.77 -0.81
CA HIS A 543 -9.41 6.71 -1.51
C HIS A 543 -8.26 7.19 -0.62
N ASP A 544 -7.05 6.87 -1.05
CA ASP A 544 -5.81 7.40 -0.46
C ASP A 544 -5.55 8.85 -0.90
N GLY A 545 -4.52 9.47 -0.34
CA GLY A 545 -4.11 10.82 -0.71
C GLY A 545 -3.23 10.81 -1.96
N PHE A 546 -3.58 11.65 -2.94
CA PHE A 546 -2.82 11.86 -4.17
C PHE A 546 -2.84 13.32 -4.57
N PHE A 547 -1.82 13.74 -5.31
CA PHE A 547 -1.83 14.99 -6.03
C PHE A 547 -1.70 14.71 -7.54
N TYR A 548 -2.47 15.43 -8.36
CA TYR A 548 -2.46 15.31 -9.81
C TYR A 548 -2.43 16.68 -10.48
N ALA A 549 -1.55 16.86 -11.47
CA ALA A 549 -1.54 18.04 -12.32
C ALA A 549 -1.36 17.65 -13.79
N LEU A 550 -2.35 17.96 -14.62
CA LEU A 550 -2.29 17.76 -16.05
C LEU A 550 -1.71 19.01 -16.72
N LEU A 551 -0.57 18.85 -17.37
CA LEU A 551 0.18 19.92 -18.04
C LEU A 551 0.13 19.70 -19.55
N SER A 552 -0.25 20.72 -20.32
CA SER A 552 -0.20 20.67 -21.78
C SER A 552 0.91 21.54 -22.32
N ARG A 553 1.62 21.03 -23.33
CA ARG A 553 2.66 21.79 -24.04
C ARG A 553 2.06 22.51 -25.22
N HIS A 554 2.22 23.83 -25.29
CA HIS A 554 1.76 24.61 -26.45
C HIS A 554 2.45 24.15 -27.74
N ARG A 555 1.74 24.37 -28.89
CA ARG A 555 2.27 24.04 -30.22
C ARG A 555 3.35 25.03 -30.65
#